data_c76e1fc2ea16838f8c7ddfbd805c889c
#
_entry.id   c76e1fc2ea16838f8c7ddfbd805c889c
#
_cell.length_a   1.000
_cell.length_b   1.000
_cell.length_c   1.000
_cell.angle_alpha   90.00
_cell.angle_beta   90.00
_cell.angle_gamma   90.00
#
_symmetry.space_group_name_H-M   'P 1'
#
loop_
_entity.id
_entity.type
_entity.pdbx_description
1 polymer ?
#
loop_
_entity_poly.entity_id
_entity_poly.type
_entity_poly.pdbx_seq_one_letter_code
_entity_poly.pdbx_strand_id
1 'polypeptide(L)'
;MKEKVMNGLEKFSKAMLSPLSYISAAGLILVLGALLTSTSLSAMIPVLQWTPIKLLGQLIYNCIMVIINNLSLMFCVGIAAALAKKNKQQAAIIGLMSYFMYLTAGNVTLTQLGMLAEADPLVGLYGTGQSTVFGIQTVDMGVFGGILLGLVCGWVYNRTCEKQFKGIITQIYSGNRWSFTCMVVFSILFGFGSCFFWPPVQNVISALTDLIATSGNFGLFLYGFLERFLIPTGLHHLIYTPFQFSALGNSLTVGDATYTGSYIVMMMEYSMGLPFSDGIVWMYTGFTKTFGYFGIVAAFIFCARKENRKKTAAVLVPLAFTASLASITEPLDFMFCFTAPILWVAHACISGLFIVLLHIFHVTGFTTNLLGSVLMNLSAGADKTNYPTLYLLALCQIAVYFVVFTLLIKAFNLHTP
;
A
#
# COMPACT_ATOMS: atom_id res chain seq x y z
N MET A 1 33.52 -1.35 -2.99
CA MET A 1 32.22 -1.42 -3.70
C MET A 1 31.06 -1.72 -2.72
N LYS A 2 31.22 -2.69 -1.83
CA LYS A 2 30.23 -3.07 -0.79
C LYS A 2 29.82 -1.90 0.13
N GLU A 3 30.78 -1.11 0.58
CA GLU A 3 30.57 0.03 1.49
C GLU A 3 29.83 1.21 0.81
N LYS A 4 30.09 1.48 -0.48
CA LYS A 4 29.34 2.48 -1.26
C LYS A 4 27.88 2.08 -1.51
N VAL A 5 27.63 0.79 -1.73
CA VAL A 5 26.29 0.24 -1.90
C VAL A 5 25.52 0.31 -0.57
N MET A 6 26.16 -0.11 0.54
CA MET A 6 25.58 -0.01 1.89
C MET A 6 25.22 1.44 2.27
N ASN A 7 26.14 2.39 2.06
CA ASN A 7 25.86 3.82 2.30
C ASN A 7 24.73 4.36 1.38
N GLY A 8 24.62 3.84 0.16
CA GLY A 8 23.52 4.18 -0.75
C GLY A 8 22.17 3.67 -0.24
N LEU A 9 22.11 2.41 0.19
CA LEU A 9 20.91 1.78 0.76
C LEU A 9 20.48 2.44 2.07
N GLU A 10 21.44 2.79 2.94
CA GLU A 10 21.14 3.50 4.19
C GLU A 10 20.55 4.90 3.93
N LYS A 11 21.10 5.65 2.98
CA LYS A 11 20.56 6.95 2.58
C LYS A 11 19.17 6.82 1.96
N PHE A 12 18.96 5.81 1.13
CA PHE A 12 17.66 5.50 0.55
C PHE A 12 16.63 5.14 1.62
N SER A 13 16.98 4.25 2.55
CA SER A 13 16.12 3.88 3.69
C SER A 13 15.75 5.12 4.52
N LYS A 14 16.72 5.97 4.88
CA LYS A 14 16.45 7.23 5.61
C LYS A 14 15.57 8.19 4.82
N ALA A 15 15.73 8.26 3.50
CA ALA A 15 14.88 9.10 2.65
C ALA A 15 13.44 8.58 2.57
N MET A 16 13.25 7.25 2.56
CA MET A 16 11.94 6.61 2.61
C MET A 16 11.24 6.81 3.96
N LEU A 17 11.97 6.83 5.06
CA LEU A 17 11.40 7.03 6.40
C LEU A 17 10.78 8.43 6.59
N SER A 18 11.24 9.44 5.86
CA SER A 18 10.75 10.82 6.02
C SER A 18 9.25 10.98 5.69
N PRO A 19 8.73 10.53 4.53
CA PRO A 19 7.29 10.55 4.26
C PRO A 19 6.50 9.63 5.21
N LEU A 20 7.08 8.49 5.61
CA LEU A 20 6.42 7.47 6.40
C LEU A 20 6.02 7.92 7.80
N SER A 21 6.80 8.79 8.43
CA SER A 21 6.47 9.32 9.76
C SER A 21 5.15 10.09 9.76
N TYR A 22 4.83 10.80 8.67
CA TYR A 22 3.55 11.50 8.50
C TYR A 22 2.41 10.55 8.18
N ILE A 23 2.69 9.49 7.40
CA ILE A 23 1.70 8.44 7.07
C ILE A 23 1.28 7.70 8.33
N SER A 24 2.21 7.40 9.25
CA SER A 24 1.90 6.78 10.54
C SER A 24 0.94 7.63 11.38
N ALA A 25 1.19 8.94 11.47
CA ALA A 25 0.30 9.86 12.17
C ALA A 25 -1.07 9.97 11.48
N ALA A 26 -1.08 10.05 10.14
CA ALA A 26 -2.30 10.06 9.34
C ALA A 26 -3.11 8.77 9.55
N GLY A 27 -2.46 7.60 9.60
CA GLY A 27 -3.10 6.32 9.87
C GLY A 27 -3.84 6.28 11.20
N LEU A 28 -3.25 6.82 12.28
CA LEU A 28 -3.93 6.91 13.58
C LEU A 28 -5.19 7.79 13.53
N ILE A 29 -5.12 8.92 12.82
CA ILE A 29 -6.27 9.81 12.66
C ILE A 29 -7.34 9.15 11.77
N LEU A 30 -6.92 8.42 10.74
CA LEU A 30 -7.83 7.69 9.86
C LEU A 30 -8.67 6.64 10.60
N VAL A 31 -8.08 5.97 11.61
CA VAL A 31 -8.83 5.01 12.46
C VAL A 31 -10.04 5.68 13.10
N LEU A 32 -9.88 6.90 13.63
CA LEU A 32 -11.01 7.63 14.20
C LEU A 32 -12.09 7.90 13.17
N GLY A 33 -11.73 8.36 11.98
CA GLY A 33 -12.66 8.56 10.86
C GLY A 33 -13.38 7.27 10.47
N ALA A 34 -12.63 6.17 10.34
CA ALA A 34 -13.18 4.85 9.99
C ALA A 34 -14.13 4.31 11.07
N LEU A 35 -13.84 4.50 12.35
CA LEU A 35 -14.71 4.10 13.45
C LEU A 35 -16.03 4.88 13.44
N LEU A 36 -15.95 6.22 13.26
CA LEU A 36 -17.14 7.08 13.24
C LEU A 36 -18.02 6.85 11.99
N THR A 37 -17.46 6.32 10.90
CA THR A 37 -18.21 6.03 9.66
C THR A 37 -18.58 4.55 9.51
N SER A 38 -18.16 3.69 10.44
CA SER A 38 -18.42 2.24 10.38
C SER A 38 -19.92 1.95 10.45
N THR A 39 -20.45 1.31 9.42
CA THR A 39 -21.86 0.87 9.38
C THR A 39 -22.17 -0.15 10.47
N SER A 40 -21.22 -1.05 10.73
CA SER A 40 -21.35 -2.09 11.76
C SER A 40 -21.39 -1.50 13.17
N LEU A 41 -20.50 -0.52 13.48
CA LEU A 41 -20.53 0.17 14.78
C LEU A 41 -21.77 1.05 14.94
N SER A 42 -22.20 1.73 13.89
CA SER A 42 -23.38 2.59 13.95
C SER A 42 -24.67 1.81 14.16
N ALA A 43 -24.71 0.53 13.77
CA ALA A 43 -25.83 -0.37 14.09
C ALA A 43 -25.87 -0.75 15.59
N MET A 44 -24.69 -0.83 16.25
CA MET A 44 -24.60 -1.16 17.68
C MET A 44 -24.70 0.07 18.59
N ILE A 45 -24.21 1.22 18.13
CA ILE A 45 -24.14 2.47 18.91
C ILE A 45 -24.97 3.54 18.17
N PRO A 46 -26.25 3.72 18.49
CA PRO A 46 -27.16 4.62 17.76
C PRO A 46 -26.67 6.08 17.67
N VAL A 47 -25.90 6.55 18.65
CA VAL A 47 -25.35 7.92 18.65
C VAL A 47 -24.43 8.16 17.44
N LEU A 48 -23.78 7.13 16.88
CA LEU A 48 -22.95 7.25 15.69
C LEU A 48 -23.77 7.47 14.41
N GLN A 49 -25.10 7.26 14.46
CA GLN A 49 -26.00 7.56 13.34
C GLN A 49 -26.35 9.05 13.27
N TRP A 50 -26.04 9.81 14.31
CA TRP A 50 -26.31 11.25 14.34
C TRP A 50 -25.51 11.97 13.25
N THR A 51 -26.22 12.75 12.42
CA THR A 51 -25.68 13.38 11.22
C THR A 51 -24.37 14.17 11.46
N PRO A 52 -24.23 14.98 12.52
CA PRO A 52 -22.97 15.69 12.78
C PRO A 52 -21.79 14.75 13.06
N ILE A 53 -22.00 13.64 13.76
CA ILE A 53 -20.96 12.65 14.05
C ILE A 53 -20.54 11.92 12.77
N LYS A 54 -21.52 11.50 11.96
CA LYS A 54 -21.25 10.92 10.64
C LYS A 54 -20.46 11.87 9.74
N LEU A 55 -20.87 13.15 9.68
CA LEU A 55 -20.19 14.16 8.89
C LEU A 55 -18.74 14.34 9.37
N LEU A 56 -18.53 14.45 10.69
CA LEU A 56 -17.19 14.56 11.26
C LEU A 56 -16.33 13.34 10.87
N GLY A 57 -16.86 12.12 11.01
CA GLY A 57 -16.18 10.90 10.61
C GLY A 57 -15.81 10.88 9.13
N GLN A 58 -16.74 11.26 8.25
CA GLN A 58 -16.50 11.37 6.81
C GLN A 58 -15.44 12.42 6.46
N LEU A 59 -15.48 13.58 7.12
CA LEU A 59 -14.47 14.63 6.92
C LEU A 59 -13.08 14.12 7.31
N ILE A 60 -12.93 13.53 8.49
CA ILE A 60 -11.66 12.96 8.95
C ILE A 60 -11.19 11.88 7.97
N TYR A 61 -12.05 10.91 7.65
CA TYR A 61 -11.71 9.80 6.77
C TYR A 61 -11.27 10.26 5.39
N ASN A 62 -12.10 11.06 4.71
CA ASN A 62 -11.83 11.49 3.33
C ASN A 62 -10.62 12.43 3.23
N CYS A 63 -10.46 13.36 4.18
CA CYS A 63 -9.28 14.24 4.20
C CYS A 63 -7.97 13.47 4.35
N ILE A 64 -7.96 12.43 5.20
CA ILE A 64 -6.75 11.61 5.38
C ILE A 64 -6.56 10.65 4.19
N MET A 65 -7.63 10.09 3.64
CA MET A 65 -7.55 9.21 2.47
C MET A 65 -6.96 9.91 1.24
N VAL A 66 -7.15 11.22 1.08
CA VAL A 66 -6.48 11.98 0.01
C VAL A 66 -4.95 11.86 0.11
N ILE A 67 -4.39 11.88 1.33
CA ILE A 67 -2.94 11.71 1.54
C ILE A 67 -2.52 10.29 1.14
N ILE A 68 -3.27 9.27 1.60
CA ILE A 68 -2.95 7.86 1.35
C ILE A 68 -3.09 7.51 -0.13
N ASN A 69 -4.14 7.99 -0.79
CA ASN A 69 -4.34 7.75 -2.22
C ASN A 69 -3.29 8.45 -3.10
N ASN A 70 -2.56 9.43 -2.55
CA ASN A 70 -1.54 10.18 -3.27
C ASN A 70 -0.13 9.97 -2.70
N LEU A 71 0.14 8.78 -2.15
CA LEU A 71 1.45 8.40 -1.61
C LEU A 71 2.59 8.59 -2.62
N SER A 72 2.34 8.35 -3.89
CA SER A 72 3.32 8.52 -4.97
C SER A 72 3.90 9.95 -4.99
N LEU A 73 3.04 10.97 -4.87
CA LEU A 73 3.47 12.37 -4.75
C LEU A 73 4.26 12.60 -3.45
N MET A 74 3.77 12.08 -2.33
CA MET A 74 4.43 12.24 -1.03
C MET A 74 5.84 11.65 -1.03
N PHE A 75 6.01 10.48 -1.64
CA PHE A 75 7.33 9.88 -1.81
C PHE A 75 8.22 10.70 -2.75
N CYS A 76 7.71 11.18 -3.88
CA CYS A 76 8.49 12.00 -4.80
C CYS A 76 9.06 13.24 -4.10
N VAL A 77 8.21 14.00 -3.44
CA VAL A 77 8.59 15.24 -2.74
C VAL A 77 9.50 14.96 -1.54
N GLY A 78 9.12 13.96 -0.73
CA GLY A 78 9.85 13.58 0.48
C GLY A 78 11.26 13.06 0.19
N ILE A 79 11.40 12.18 -0.81
CA ILE A 79 12.70 11.62 -1.21
C ILE A 79 13.59 12.73 -1.82
N ALA A 80 13.04 13.58 -2.70
CA ALA A 80 13.78 14.69 -3.28
C ALA A 80 14.36 15.60 -2.19
N ALA A 81 13.54 15.97 -1.20
CA ALA A 81 13.93 16.78 -0.05
C ALA A 81 14.95 16.08 0.86
N ALA A 82 14.74 14.79 1.16
CA ALA A 82 15.58 14.02 2.06
C ALA A 82 16.99 13.78 1.48
N LEU A 83 17.10 13.56 0.17
CA LEU A 83 18.37 13.37 -0.54
C LEU A 83 19.13 14.66 -0.79
N ALA A 84 18.45 15.82 -0.77
CA ALA A 84 19.06 17.11 -1.02
C ALA A 84 20.08 17.46 0.09
N LYS A 85 21.32 17.78 -0.32
CA LYS A 85 22.41 18.18 0.57
C LYS A 85 22.26 19.63 1.05
N LYS A 86 21.67 20.50 0.22
CA LYS A 86 21.46 21.93 0.48
C LYS A 86 20.05 22.32 0.05
N ASN A 87 19.48 23.34 0.71
CA ASN A 87 18.19 23.93 0.35
C ASN A 87 17.07 22.89 0.08
N LYS A 88 16.83 22.02 1.05
CA LYS A 88 15.84 20.91 0.97
C LYS A 88 14.46 21.37 0.48
N GLN A 89 14.04 22.59 0.85
CA GLN A 89 12.79 23.19 0.43
C GLN A 89 12.70 23.36 -1.09
N GLN A 90 13.78 23.81 -1.73
CA GLN A 90 13.82 23.96 -3.19
C GLN A 90 13.76 22.61 -3.89
N ALA A 91 14.45 21.59 -3.36
CA ALA A 91 14.38 20.24 -3.90
C ALA A 91 12.96 19.66 -3.79
N ALA A 92 12.25 19.91 -2.68
CA ALA A 92 10.86 19.51 -2.48
C ALA A 92 9.94 20.16 -3.53
N ILE A 93 10.07 21.47 -3.76
CA ILE A 93 9.28 22.21 -4.73
C ILE A 93 9.55 21.69 -6.16
N ILE A 94 10.81 21.44 -6.51
CA ILE A 94 11.17 20.87 -7.82
C ILE A 94 10.58 19.46 -7.95
N GLY A 95 10.63 18.64 -6.91
CA GLY A 95 10.02 17.31 -6.90
C GLY A 95 8.51 17.37 -7.12
N LEU A 96 7.81 18.30 -6.45
CA LEU A 96 6.38 18.53 -6.64
C LEU A 96 6.05 18.91 -8.09
N MET A 97 6.76 19.91 -8.64
CA MET A 97 6.57 20.34 -10.02
C MET A 97 6.86 19.23 -11.02
N SER A 98 7.93 18.47 -10.79
CA SER A 98 8.31 17.32 -11.63
C SER A 98 7.24 16.25 -11.66
N TYR A 99 6.57 16.02 -10.54
CA TYR A 99 5.50 15.02 -10.46
C TYR A 99 4.29 15.41 -11.33
N PHE A 100 3.85 16.66 -11.25
CA PHE A 100 2.75 17.13 -12.12
C PHE A 100 3.14 17.14 -13.60
N MET A 101 4.37 17.52 -13.93
CA MET A 101 4.86 17.46 -15.31
C MET A 101 4.91 16.03 -15.86
N TYR A 102 5.33 15.07 -15.05
CA TYR A 102 5.30 13.65 -15.37
C TYR A 102 3.88 13.16 -15.68
N LEU A 103 2.93 13.43 -14.78
CA LEU A 103 1.52 13.04 -14.99
C LEU A 103 0.96 13.64 -16.28
N THR A 104 1.17 14.94 -16.48
CA THR A 104 0.67 15.66 -17.66
C THR A 104 1.30 15.14 -18.94
N ALA A 105 2.62 14.90 -18.95
CA ALA A 105 3.31 14.37 -20.13
C ALA A 105 2.81 12.96 -20.49
N GLY A 106 2.56 12.11 -19.50
CA GLY A 106 1.92 10.79 -19.69
C GLY A 106 0.52 10.93 -20.29
N ASN A 107 -0.32 11.81 -19.71
CA ASN A 107 -1.68 12.05 -20.19
C ASN A 107 -1.70 12.55 -21.65
N VAL A 108 -0.91 13.57 -21.96
CA VAL A 108 -0.82 14.13 -23.32
C VAL A 108 -0.36 13.05 -24.30
N THR A 109 0.61 12.23 -23.91
CA THR A 109 1.11 11.13 -24.75
C THR A 109 0.00 10.11 -25.03
N LEU A 110 -0.70 9.64 -23.99
CA LEU A 110 -1.80 8.68 -24.14
C LEU A 110 -2.93 9.24 -25.01
N THR A 111 -3.27 10.51 -24.81
CA THR A 111 -4.33 11.20 -25.59
C THR A 111 -3.95 11.30 -27.05
N GLN A 112 -2.73 11.80 -27.37
CA GLN A 112 -2.29 12.01 -28.74
C GLN A 112 -2.08 10.72 -29.53
N LEU A 113 -1.74 9.64 -28.84
CA LEU A 113 -1.57 8.32 -29.45
C LEU A 113 -2.88 7.50 -29.50
N GLY A 114 -4.00 8.05 -28.99
CA GLY A 114 -5.26 7.31 -28.92
C GLY A 114 -5.21 6.09 -27.97
N MET A 115 -4.34 6.12 -26.96
CA MET A 115 -4.14 5.04 -25.98
C MET A 115 -4.87 5.31 -24.67
N LEU A 116 -5.63 6.40 -24.57
CA LEU A 116 -6.38 6.73 -23.36
C LEU A 116 -7.51 5.71 -23.19
N ALA A 117 -7.52 5.01 -22.05
CA ALA A 117 -8.53 4.01 -21.75
C ALA A 117 -9.86 4.68 -21.36
N GLU A 118 -10.96 4.11 -21.79
CA GLU A 118 -12.29 4.49 -21.32
C GLU A 118 -12.55 3.88 -19.93
N ALA A 119 -13.14 4.69 -19.03
CA ALA A 119 -13.50 4.22 -17.71
C ALA A 119 -14.77 3.38 -17.76
N ASP A 120 -14.72 2.17 -17.20
CA ASP A 120 -15.90 1.33 -17.02
C ASP A 120 -16.86 1.97 -15.99
N PRO A 121 -18.17 1.98 -16.21
CA PRO A 121 -19.14 2.58 -15.28
C PRO A 121 -19.13 1.99 -13.86
N LEU A 122 -18.72 0.73 -13.69
CA LEU A 122 -18.72 0.04 -12.40
C LEU A 122 -17.36 0.03 -11.71
N VAL A 123 -16.29 -0.15 -12.48
CA VAL A 123 -14.93 -0.35 -11.94
C VAL A 123 -13.95 0.77 -12.34
N GLY A 124 -14.40 1.76 -13.08
CA GLY A 124 -13.57 2.89 -13.51
C GLY A 124 -12.46 2.46 -14.46
N LEU A 125 -11.22 2.92 -14.23
CA LEU A 125 -10.04 2.58 -15.05
C LEU A 125 -9.37 1.26 -14.64
N TYR A 126 -10.05 0.48 -13.84
CA TYR A 126 -9.51 -0.72 -13.26
C TYR A 126 -9.14 -1.75 -14.32
N GLY A 127 -7.98 -2.39 -14.21
CA GLY A 127 -7.49 -3.39 -15.19
C GLY A 127 -6.97 -2.82 -16.51
N THR A 128 -7.14 -1.50 -16.77
CA THR A 128 -6.65 -0.87 -18.01
C THR A 128 -5.15 -0.55 -17.98
N GLY A 129 -4.53 -0.66 -16.81
CA GLY A 129 -3.15 -0.20 -16.59
C GLY A 129 -3.00 1.32 -16.50
N GLN A 130 -4.10 2.05 -16.40
CA GLN A 130 -4.15 3.49 -16.22
C GLN A 130 -4.88 3.85 -14.94
N SER A 131 -4.53 4.99 -14.36
CA SER A 131 -5.18 5.54 -13.16
C SER A 131 -5.33 7.04 -13.28
N THR A 132 -6.27 7.60 -12.51
CA THR A 132 -6.47 9.05 -12.43
C THR A 132 -5.86 9.58 -11.14
N VAL A 133 -4.89 10.47 -11.25
CA VAL A 133 -4.22 11.14 -10.13
C VAL A 133 -4.44 12.65 -10.29
N PHE A 134 -5.06 13.28 -9.30
CA PHE A 134 -5.46 14.70 -9.35
C PHE A 134 -6.25 15.09 -10.61
N GLY A 135 -7.13 14.21 -11.07
CA GLY A 135 -7.91 14.45 -12.29
C GLY A 135 -7.15 14.24 -13.60
N ILE A 136 -5.88 13.83 -13.55
CA ILE A 136 -5.03 13.57 -14.72
C ILE A 136 -4.93 12.05 -14.90
N GLN A 137 -5.49 11.53 -15.99
CA GLN A 137 -5.39 10.11 -16.33
C GLN A 137 -4.02 9.82 -16.95
N THR A 138 -3.32 8.83 -16.41
CA THR A 138 -1.98 8.43 -16.87
C THR A 138 -1.75 6.95 -16.63
N VAL A 139 -0.59 6.45 -17.03
CA VAL A 139 -0.17 5.06 -16.77
C VAL A 139 -0.04 4.84 -15.26
N ASP A 140 -0.63 3.76 -14.75
CA ASP A 140 -0.60 3.43 -13.33
C ASP A 140 0.73 2.78 -12.93
N MET A 141 1.65 3.60 -12.48
CA MET A 141 2.92 3.16 -11.88
C MET A 141 2.86 3.07 -10.35
N GLY A 142 1.71 3.35 -9.73
CA GLY A 142 1.54 3.39 -8.28
C GLY A 142 2.59 4.29 -7.60
N VAL A 143 3.02 3.87 -6.42
CA VAL A 143 4.04 4.61 -5.63
C VAL A 143 5.43 4.57 -6.31
N PHE A 144 5.69 3.55 -7.14
CA PHE A 144 6.98 3.36 -7.80
C PHE A 144 7.37 4.54 -8.70
N GLY A 145 6.41 5.11 -9.44
CA GLY A 145 6.65 6.31 -10.27
C GLY A 145 7.17 7.49 -9.43
N GLY A 146 6.54 7.74 -8.28
CA GLY A 146 6.96 8.80 -7.36
C GLY A 146 8.33 8.56 -6.74
N ILE A 147 8.63 7.31 -6.34
CA ILE A 147 9.93 6.94 -5.79
C ILE A 147 11.03 7.19 -6.83
N LEU A 148 10.87 6.68 -8.05
CA LEU A 148 11.86 6.87 -9.12
C LEU A 148 12.09 8.36 -9.42
N LEU A 149 11.00 9.10 -9.57
CA LEU A 149 11.08 10.53 -9.87
C LEU A 149 11.76 11.31 -8.73
N GLY A 150 11.45 10.98 -7.47
CA GLY A 150 12.07 11.59 -6.30
C GLY A 150 13.56 11.29 -6.18
N LEU A 151 13.98 10.07 -6.47
CA LEU A 151 15.39 9.67 -6.51
C LEU A 151 16.17 10.45 -7.57
N VAL A 152 15.63 10.53 -8.79
CA VAL A 152 16.24 11.28 -9.89
C VAL A 152 16.27 12.77 -9.56
N CYS A 153 15.20 13.32 -9.02
CA CYS A 153 15.13 14.71 -8.59
C CYS A 153 16.22 15.03 -7.57
N GLY A 154 16.36 14.24 -6.51
CA GLY A 154 17.41 14.43 -5.50
C GLY A 154 18.82 14.32 -6.08
N TRP A 155 19.04 13.38 -7.01
CA TRP A 155 20.34 13.20 -7.69
C TRP A 155 20.68 14.37 -8.62
N VAL A 156 19.74 14.80 -9.47
CA VAL A 156 19.90 15.95 -10.38
C VAL A 156 20.12 17.22 -9.57
N TYR A 157 19.27 17.44 -8.54
CA TYR A 157 19.37 18.60 -7.68
C TYR A 157 20.75 18.74 -7.04
N ASN A 158 21.29 17.68 -6.44
CA ASN A 158 22.61 17.70 -5.80
C ASN A 158 23.76 18.00 -6.77
N ARG A 159 23.61 17.75 -8.08
CA ARG A 159 24.61 18.02 -9.11
C ARG A 159 24.48 19.40 -9.76
N THR A 160 23.32 20.01 -9.63
CA THR A 160 22.98 21.21 -10.38
C THR A 160 22.60 22.41 -9.50
N CYS A 161 22.38 22.17 -8.18
CA CYS A 161 21.90 23.23 -7.27
C CYS A 161 22.83 24.43 -7.08
N GLU A 162 24.11 24.29 -7.41
CA GLU A 162 25.10 25.39 -7.33
C GLU A 162 25.40 25.99 -8.72
N LYS A 163 24.84 25.40 -9.80
CA LYS A 163 25.10 25.87 -11.15
C LYS A 163 24.16 27.03 -11.48
N GLN A 164 24.74 28.11 -11.99
CA GLN A 164 24.00 29.27 -12.45
C GLN A 164 24.06 29.37 -13.98
N PHE A 165 23.02 29.90 -14.57
CA PHE A 165 23.05 30.27 -15.99
C PHE A 165 24.05 31.40 -16.19
N LYS A 166 24.67 31.45 -17.37
CA LYS A 166 25.61 32.50 -17.75
C LYS A 166 25.01 33.42 -18.81
N GLY A 167 25.44 34.69 -18.83
CA GLY A 167 25.02 35.68 -19.86
C GLY A 167 23.61 36.24 -19.64
N ILE A 168 22.92 36.56 -20.70
CA ILE A 168 21.59 37.20 -20.73
C ILE A 168 20.54 36.36 -20.00
N ILE A 169 20.67 35.05 -20.03
CA ILE A 169 19.75 34.11 -19.35
C ILE A 169 19.74 34.35 -17.84
N THR A 170 20.86 34.75 -17.23
CA THR A 170 20.95 35.06 -15.79
C THR A 170 20.11 36.27 -15.39
N GLN A 171 19.90 37.22 -16.32
CA GLN A 171 19.05 38.40 -16.07
C GLN A 171 17.57 38.06 -16.09
N ILE A 172 17.15 37.14 -16.96
CA ILE A 172 15.77 36.65 -17.08
C ILE A 172 15.45 35.65 -15.99
N TYR A 173 16.39 34.75 -15.69
CA TYR A 173 16.27 33.70 -14.67
C TYR A 173 17.11 34.08 -13.44
N SER A 174 16.57 34.90 -12.56
CA SER A 174 17.22 35.18 -11.28
C SER A 174 17.25 33.93 -10.38
N GLY A 175 18.45 33.50 -9.96
CA GLY A 175 18.66 32.39 -9.05
C GLY A 175 18.98 31.04 -9.70
N ASN A 176 19.07 30.02 -8.86
CA ASN A 176 19.54 28.68 -9.25
C ASN A 176 18.40 27.83 -9.84
N ARG A 177 18.07 28.05 -11.09
CA ARG A 177 16.98 27.34 -11.77
C ARG A 177 17.46 26.24 -12.72
N TRP A 178 18.78 25.94 -12.70
CA TRP A 178 19.34 24.88 -13.54
C TRP A 178 18.77 23.51 -13.18
N SER A 179 18.63 23.23 -11.88
CA SER A 179 18.01 22.00 -11.40
C SER A 179 16.57 21.85 -11.89
N PHE A 180 15.78 22.95 -11.85
CA PHE A 180 14.42 22.94 -12.34
C PHE A 180 14.36 22.64 -13.84
N THR A 181 15.17 23.32 -14.65
CA THR A 181 15.21 23.10 -16.13
C THR A 181 15.57 21.66 -16.47
N CYS A 182 16.57 21.07 -15.81
CA CYS A 182 16.91 19.65 -16.00
C CYS A 182 15.74 18.73 -15.64
N MET A 183 15.02 19.03 -14.55
CA MET A 183 13.88 18.23 -14.12
C MET A 183 12.64 18.39 -15.02
N VAL A 184 12.42 19.57 -15.62
CA VAL A 184 11.39 19.75 -16.64
C VAL A 184 11.61 18.79 -17.80
N VAL A 185 12.82 18.80 -18.37
CA VAL A 185 13.17 17.90 -19.49
C VAL A 185 13.05 16.43 -19.08
N PHE A 186 13.61 16.06 -17.92
CA PHE A 186 13.53 14.69 -17.46
C PHE A 186 12.08 14.23 -17.21
N SER A 187 11.26 15.05 -16.57
CA SER A 187 9.88 14.68 -16.23
C SER A 187 9.00 14.49 -17.48
N ILE A 188 9.21 15.33 -18.49
CA ILE A 188 8.53 15.19 -19.79
C ILE A 188 8.95 13.89 -20.47
N LEU A 189 10.26 13.63 -20.55
CA LEU A 189 10.78 12.40 -21.17
C LEU A 189 10.36 11.15 -20.37
N PHE A 190 10.33 11.23 -19.06
CA PHE A 190 9.90 10.12 -18.21
C PHE A 190 8.40 9.85 -18.36
N GLY A 191 7.56 10.88 -18.38
CA GLY A 191 6.12 10.76 -18.62
C GLY A 191 5.82 10.17 -20.01
N PHE A 192 6.48 10.67 -21.03
CA PHE A 192 6.39 10.12 -22.39
C PHE A 192 6.85 8.64 -22.41
N GLY A 193 8.04 8.37 -21.89
CA GLY A 193 8.63 7.04 -21.89
C GLY A 193 7.82 6.02 -21.10
N SER A 194 7.20 6.44 -19.98
CA SER A 194 6.40 5.55 -19.13
C SER A 194 5.26 4.87 -19.89
N CYS A 195 4.69 5.55 -20.87
CA CYS A 195 3.62 5.01 -21.71
C CYS A 195 4.08 3.80 -22.56
N PHE A 196 5.39 3.64 -22.76
CA PHE A 196 5.96 2.56 -23.56
C PHE A 196 6.64 1.47 -22.72
N PHE A 197 7.43 1.86 -21.71
CA PHE A 197 8.16 0.87 -20.91
C PHE A 197 7.30 0.21 -19.82
N TRP A 198 6.26 0.88 -19.34
CA TRP A 198 5.43 0.35 -18.28
C TRP A 198 4.44 -0.74 -18.71
N PRO A 199 3.76 -0.67 -19.89
CA PRO A 199 2.87 -1.74 -20.34
C PRO A 199 3.52 -3.14 -20.41
N PRO A 200 4.76 -3.33 -20.86
CA PRO A 200 5.45 -4.60 -20.73
C PRO A 200 5.59 -5.10 -19.28
N VAL A 201 5.83 -4.19 -18.31
CA VAL A 201 5.87 -4.54 -16.89
C VAL A 201 4.49 -5.01 -16.41
N GLN A 202 3.42 -4.33 -16.81
CA GLN A 202 2.05 -4.74 -16.52
C GLN A 202 1.71 -6.10 -17.12
N ASN A 203 2.14 -6.37 -18.36
CA ASN A 203 1.92 -7.68 -18.98
C ASN A 203 2.60 -8.82 -18.20
N VAL A 204 3.80 -8.59 -17.65
CA VAL A 204 4.46 -9.57 -16.77
C VAL A 204 3.63 -9.77 -15.48
N ILE A 205 3.07 -8.71 -14.92
CA ILE A 205 2.22 -8.78 -13.73
C ILE A 205 0.92 -9.55 -14.06
N SER A 206 0.30 -9.29 -15.21
CA SER A 206 -0.90 -10.01 -15.66
C SER A 206 -0.62 -11.51 -15.85
N ALA A 207 0.48 -11.88 -16.52
CA ALA A 207 0.89 -13.27 -16.67
C ALA A 207 1.14 -13.96 -15.31
N LEU A 208 1.71 -13.23 -14.36
CA LEU A 208 1.89 -13.72 -12.99
C LEU A 208 0.54 -13.92 -12.29
N THR A 209 -0.41 -13.02 -12.52
CA THR A 209 -1.77 -13.12 -11.96
C THR A 209 -2.52 -14.34 -12.50
N ASP A 210 -2.39 -14.61 -13.78
CA ASP A 210 -2.96 -15.82 -14.40
C ASP A 210 -2.32 -17.10 -13.85
N LEU A 211 -1.00 -17.11 -13.65
CA LEU A 211 -0.30 -18.21 -12.99
C LEU A 211 -0.82 -18.45 -11.56
N ILE A 212 -1.02 -17.37 -10.81
CA ILE A 212 -1.59 -17.43 -9.45
C ILE A 212 -2.99 -18.06 -9.50
N ALA A 213 -3.86 -17.61 -10.39
CA ALA A 213 -5.23 -18.09 -10.51
C ALA A 213 -5.31 -19.60 -10.81
N THR A 214 -4.37 -20.13 -11.59
CA THR A 214 -4.40 -21.51 -12.08
C THR A 214 -3.60 -22.51 -11.25
N SER A 215 -2.77 -22.06 -10.29
CA SER A 215 -1.82 -22.91 -9.55
C SER A 215 -2.34 -23.45 -8.21
N GLY A 216 -3.63 -23.34 -7.90
CA GLY A 216 -4.23 -23.88 -6.68
C GLY A 216 -3.57 -23.34 -5.41
N ASN A 217 -3.24 -24.22 -4.45
CA ASN A 217 -2.63 -23.81 -3.17
C ASN A 217 -1.28 -23.10 -3.32
N PHE A 218 -0.48 -23.45 -4.32
CA PHE A 218 0.76 -22.76 -4.63
C PHE A 218 0.48 -21.34 -5.13
N GLY A 219 -0.54 -21.17 -5.95
CA GLY A 219 -1.00 -19.86 -6.40
C GLY A 219 -1.47 -18.99 -5.23
N LEU A 220 -2.25 -19.55 -4.31
CA LEU A 220 -2.66 -18.84 -3.09
C LEU A 220 -1.48 -18.44 -2.20
N PHE A 221 -0.49 -19.32 -2.05
CA PHE A 221 0.75 -18.97 -1.35
C PHE A 221 1.46 -17.81 -2.04
N LEU A 222 1.64 -17.90 -3.35
CA LEU A 222 2.32 -16.88 -4.16
C LEU A 222 1.57 -15.54 -4.12
N TYR A 223 0.23 -15.58 -4.15
CA TYR A 223 -0.63 -14.42 -3.98
C TYR A 223 -0.37 -13.69 -2.66
N GLY A 224 -0.44 -14.39 -1.53
CA GLY A 224 -0.21 -13.81 -0.23
C GLY A 224 1.24 -13.38 0.02
N PHE A 225 2.20 -14.11 -0.55
CA PHE A 225 3.61 -13.76 -0.53
C PHE A 225 3.87 -12.45 -1.29
N LEU A 226 3.44 -12.36 -2.53
CA LEU A 226 3.68 -11.20 -3.39
C LEU A 226 2.92 -9.96 -2.91
N GLU A 227 1.72 -10.13 -2.39
CA GLU A 227 0.94 -9.02 -1.82
C GLU A 227 1.72 -8.34 -0.69
N ARG A 228 2.47 -9.09 0.14
CA ARG A 228 3.33 -8.54 1.18
C ARG A 228 4.70 -8.11 0.65
N PHE A 229 5.31 -8.95 -0.18
CA PHE A 229 6.67 -8.71 -0.67
C PHE A 229 6.77 -7.44 -1.53
N LEU A 230 5.72 -7.10 -2.27
CA LEU A 230 5.71 -5.95 -3.17
C LEU A 230 5.23 -4.64 -2.53
N ILE A 231 4.83 -4.63 -1.25
CA ILE A 231 4.42 -3.39 -0.55
C ILE A 231 5.46 -2.27 -0.69
N PRO A 232 6.79 -2.50 -0.48
CA PRO A 232 7.76 -1.43 -0.57
C PRO A 232 7.88 -0.77 -1.94
N THR A 233 7.46 -1.49 -2.99
CA THR A 233 7.46 -0.97 -4.36
C THR A 233 6.13 -0.32 -4.76
N GLY A 234 5.07 -0.52 -3.95
CA GLY A 234 3.71 -0.12 -4.27
C GLY A 234 3.02 -0.99 -5.35
N LEU A 235 3.71 -2.03 -5.85
CA LEU A 235 3.18 -2.90 -6.92
C LEU A 235 2.21 -3.98 -6.40
N HIS A 236 2.09 -4.14 -5.08
CA HIS A 236 1.18 -5.10 -4.47
C HIS A 236 -0.28 -4.89 -4.91
N HIS A 237 -0.68 -3.65 -5.20
CA HIS A 237 -2.00 -3.36 -5.73
C HIS A 237 -2.27 -4.06 -7.06
N LEU A 238 -1.27 -4.18 -7.93
CA LEU A 238 -1.40 -4.83 -9.22
C LEU A 238 -1.60 -6.35 -9.11
N ILE A 239 -1.23 -6.95 -7.97
CA ILE A 239 -1.41 -8.38 -7.71
C ILE A 239 -2.82 -8.67 -7.19
N TYR A 240 -3.30 -7.98 -6.15
CA TYR A 240 -4.58 -8.35 -5.53
C TYR A 240 -5.80 -7.78 -6.24
N THR A 241 -5.63 -6.65 -6.89
CA THR A 241 -6.72 -5.90 -7.48
C THR A 241 -7.49 -6.68 -8.58
N PRO A 242 -6.85 -7.39 -9.52
CA PRO A 242 -7.57 -8.21 -10.50
C PRO A 242 -8.49 -9.26 -9.86
N PHE A 243 -8.07 -9.87 -8.77
CA PHE A 243 -8.90 -10.87 -8.06
C PHE A 243 -10.04 -10.23 -7.30
N GLN A 244 -9.83 -9.08 -6.66
CA GLN A 244 -10.84 -8.47 -5.82
C GLN A 244 -11.94 -7.75 -6.60
N PHE A 245 -11.64 -7.25 -7.82
CA PHE A 245 -12.55 -6.36 -8.54
C PHE A 245 -12.79 -6.72 -10.02
N SER A 246 -12.32 -7.87 -10.50
CA SER A 246 -12.65 -8.36 -11.84
C SER A 246 -13.17 -9.80 -11.81
N ALA A 247 -13.67 -10.26 -12.96
CA ALA A 247 -14.18 -11.62 -13.11
C ALA A 247 -13.13 -12.72 -12.87
N LEU A 248 -11.83 -12.38 -12.83
CA LEU A 248 -10.75 -13.32 -12.52
C LEU A 248 -10.86 -13.87 -11.09
N GLY A 249 -11.33 -13.06 -10.15
CA GLY A 249 -11.48 -13.49 -8.76
C GLY A 249 -12.77 -14.25 -8.51
N ASN A 250 -13.87 -13.72 -8.99
CA ASN A 250 -15.21 -14.32 -8.81
C ASN A 250 -16.26 -13.62 -9.66
N SER A 251 -17.37 -14.31 -9.91
CA SER A 251 -18.55 -13.75 -10.57
C SER A 251 -19.83 -14.36 -9.99
N LEU A 252 -20.83 -13.54 -9.74
CA LEU A 252 -22.15 -13.95 -9.24
C LEU A 252 -23.24 -13.32 -10.11
N THR A 253 -24.10 -14.13 -10.70
CA THR A 253 -25.26 -13.66 -11.46
C THR A 253 -26.52 -13.83 -10.62
N VAL A 254 -27.25 -12.73 -10.43
CA VAL A 254 -28.54 -12.70 -9.71
C VAL A 254 -29.58 -12.00 -10.57
N GLY A 255 -30.57 -12.73 -11.07
CA GLY A 255 -31.50 -12.22 -12.06
C GLY A 255 -30.76 -11.84 -13.36
N ASP A 256 -30.97 -10.61 -13.82
CA ASP A 256 -30.32 -10.07 -15.02
C ASP A 256 -29.00 -9.34 -14.73
N ALA A 257 -28.60 -9.23 -13.45
CA ALA A 257 -27.39 -8.52 -13.04
C ALA A 257 -26.23 -9.49 -12.75
N THR A 258 -25.05 -9.22 -13.31
CA THR A 258 -23.81 -9.95 -13.02
C THR A 258 -22.86 -9.07 -12.22
N TYR A 259 -22.47 -9.56 -11.05
CA TYR A 259 -21.51 -8.93 -10.15
C TYR A 259 -20.16 -9.61 -10.31
N THR A 260 -19.09 -8.85 -10.44
CA THR A 260 -17.74 -9.37 -10.67
C THR A 260 -16.76 -8.86 -9.64
N GLY A 261 -15.79 -9.71 -9.28
CA GLY A 261 -14.76 -9.44 -8.28
C GLY A 261 -15.11 -10.02 -6.92
N SER A 262 -14.11 -10.65 -6.27
CA SER A 262 -14.31 -11.34 -4.99
C SER A 262 -14.86 -10.44 -3.90
N TYR A 263 -14.47 -9.16 -3.88
CA TYR A 263 -15.00 -8.21 -2.90
C TYR A 263 -16.49 -7.93 -3.10
N ILE A 264 -16.87 -7.63 -4.34
CA ILE A 264 -18.27 -7.30 -4.69
C ILE A 264 -19.15 -8.51 -4.48
N VAL A 265 -18.73 -9.68 -4.97
CA VAL A 265 -19.47 -10.95 -4.82
C VAL A 265 -19.65 -11.30 -3.34
N MET A 266 -18.59 -11.24 -2.54
CA MET A 266 -18.64 -11.48 -1.09
C MET A 266 -19.66 -10.57 -0.39
N MET A 267 -19.69 -9.29 -0.73
CA MET A 267 -20.64 -8.34 -0.15
C MET A 267 -22.09 -8.61 -0.57
N MET A 268 -22.29 -9.04 -1.82
CA MET A 268 -23.61 -9.43 -2.33
C MET A 268 -24.10 -10.73 -1.65
N GLU A 269 -23.27 -11.75 -1.56
CA GLU A 269 -23.56 -13.00 -0.86
C GLU A 269 -23.92 -12.74 0.61
N TYR A 270 -23.14 -11.86 1.28
CA TYR A 270 -23.46 -11.46 2.64
C TYR A 270 -24.80 -10.75 2.75
N SER A 271 -25.07 -9.75 1.90
CA SER A 271 -26.32 -8.95 1.96
C SER A 271 -27.56 -9.77 1.65
N MET A 272 -27.44 -10.77 0.77
CA MET A 272 -28.52 -11.68 0.39
C MET A 272 -28.63 -12.90 1.31
N GLY A 273 -27.72 -13.07 2.27
CA GLY A 273 -27.68 -14.22 3.15
C GLY A 273 -27.32 -15.53 2.46
N LEU A 274 -26.66 -15.47 1.30
CA LEU A 274 -26.21 -16.64 0.55
C LEU A 274 -24.98 -17.29 1.21
N PRO A 275 -24.69 -18.58 0.91
CA PRO A 275 -23.40 -19.19 1.20
C PRO A 275 -22.27 -18.43 0.48
N PHE A 276 -21.10 -18.33 1.10
CA PHE A 276 -19.94 -17.72 0.44
C PHE A 276 -19.33 -18.68 -0.57
N SER A 277 -19.05 -18.18 -1.75
CA SER A 277 -18.41 -18.91 -2.84
C SER A 277 -16.89 -19.05 -2.64
N ASP A 278 -16.27 -19.98 -3.36
CA ASP A 278 -14.82 -20.26 -3.26
C ASP A 278 -13.94 -19.05 -3.60
N GLY A 279 -14.45 -18.09 -4.37
CA GLY A 279 -13.74 -16.86 -4.70
C GLY A 279 -13.40 -15.96 -3.50
N ILE A 280 -13.95 -16.23 -2.32
CA ILE A 280 -13.62 -15.50 -1.08
C ILE A 280 -12.14 -15.63 -0.68
N VAL A 281 -11.45 -16.67 -1.18
CA VAL A 281 -10.01 -16.89 -0.90
C VAL A 281 -9.15 -15.68 -1.28
N TRP A 282 -9.56 -14.92 -2.28
CA TRP A 282 -8.84 -13.72 -2.70
C TRP A 282 -8.99 -12.52 -1.75
N MET A 283 -9.87 -12.65 -0.74
CA MET A 283 -10.05 -11.65 0.31
C MET A 283 -9.16 -11.92 1.55
N TYR A 284 -8.46 -13.05 1.62
CA TYR A 284 -7.66 -13.44 2.78
C TYR A 284 -6.41 -12.56 3.01
N THR A 285 -6.04 -11.70 2.09
CA THR A 285 -4.95 -10.72 2.27
C THR A 285 -5.14 -9.82 3.50
N GLY A 286 -6.39 -9.61 3.91
CA GLY A 286 -6.73 -8.89 5.14
C GLY A 286 -6.32 -9.61 6.42
N PHE A 287 -6.18 -10.95 6.41
CA PHE A 287 -5.93 -11.76 7.61
C PHE A 287 -4.65 -11.35 8.34
N THR A 288 -3.53 -11.27 7.63
CA THR A 288 -2.26 -10.82 8.20
C THR A 288 -2.33 -9.38 8.68
N LYS A 289 -3.04 -8.47 7.95
CA LYS A 289 -3.25 -7.07 8.35
C LYS A 289 -3.97 -7.00 9.69
N THR A 290 -4.97 -7.83 9.86
CA THR A 290 -5.83 -7.84 11.03
C THR A 290 -5.14 -8.44 12.27
N PHE A 291 -4.39 -9.53 12.13
CA PHE A 291 -3.90 -10.30 13.26
C PHE A 291 -2.37 -10.41 13.34
N GLY A 292 -1.68 -10.62 12.23
CA GLY A 292 -0.24 -10.93 12.21
C GLY A 292 0.65 -9.86 12.85
N TYR A 293 0.29 -8.59 12.68
CA TYR A 293 1.12 -7.48 13.18
C TYR A 293 1.21 -7.41 14.70
N PHE A 294 0.26 -7.96 15.43
CA PHE A 294 0.38 -8.08 16.90
C PHE A 294 1.53 -8.99 17.29
N GLY A 295 1.74 -10.10 16.57
CA GLY A 295 2.88 -10.99 16.78
C GLY A 295 4.22 -10.34 16.42
N ILE A 296 4.27 -9.61 15.31
CA ILE A 296 5.46 -8.85 14.90
C ILE A 296 5.85 -7.81 15.95
N VAL A 297 4.90 -7.01 16.37
CA VAL A 297 5.12 -5.95 17.38
C VAL A 297 5.52 -6.54 18.72
N ALA A 298 4.88 -7.63 19.16
CA ALA A 298 5.26 -8.35 20.37
C ALA A 298 6.72 -8.84 20.33
N ALA A 299 7.19 -9.36 19.18
CA ALA A 299 8.56 -9.79 18.99
C ALA A 299 9.55 -8.63 19.09
N PHE A 300 9.26 -7.50 18.46
CA PHE A 300 10.10 -6.29 18.56
C PHE A 300 10.21 -5.77 19.99
N ILE A 301 9.09 -5.69 20.71
CA ILE A 301 9.07 -5.24 22.11
C ILE A 301 9.86 -6.22 23.00
N PHE A 302 9.68 -7.53 22.77
CA PHE A 302 10.39 -8.56 23.54
C PHE A 302 11.89 -8.51 23.31
N CYS A 303 12.35 -8.31 22.09
CA CYS A 303 13.76 -8.26 21.71
C CYS A 303 14.41 -6.91 22.02
N ALA A 304 13.63 -5.84 22.22
CA ALA A 304 14.16 -4.53 22.58
C ALA A 304 14.90 -4.55 23.92
N ARG A 305 15.94 -3.69 24.06
CA ARG A 305 16.64 -3.51 25.33
C ARG A 305 15.65 -3.09 26.42
N LYS A 306 15.84 -3.60 27.64
CA LYS A 306 14.89 -3.39 28.76
C LYS A 306 14.52 -1.91 28.96
N GLU A 307 15.50 -1.01 28.79
CA GLU A 307 15.34 0.45 28.94
C GLU A 307 14.42 1.04 27.84
N ASN A 308 14.44 0.45 26.64
CA ASN A 308 13.72 0.95 25.47
C ASN A 308 12.35 0.29 25.27
N ARG A 309 12.03 -0.81 25.96
CA ARG A 309 10.79 -1.57 25.75
C ARG A 309 9.52 -0.71 25.84
N LYS A 310 9.45 0.20 26.81
CA LYS A 310 8.30 1.09 26.97
C LYS A 310 8.18 2.08 25.81
N LYS A 311 9.30 2.63 25.32
CA LYS A 311 9.33 3.52 24.16
C LYS A 311 8.94 2.78 22.89
N THR A 312 9.52 1.60 22.67
CA THR A 312 9.19 0.74 21.53
C THR A 312 7.71 0.36 21.54
N ALA A 313 7.16 -0.04 22.69
CA ALA A 313 5.73 -0.34 22.81
C ALA A 313 4.86 0.88 22.52
N ALA A 314 5.20 2.05 23.05
CA ALA A 314 4.44 3.28 22.82
C ALA A 314 4.35 3.69 21.34
N VAL A 315 5.36 3.34 20.52
CA VAL A 315 5.37 3.61 19.09
C VAL A 315 4.69 2.49 18.30
N LEU A 316 5.02 1.22 18.58
CA LEU A 316 4.63 0.11 17.72
C LEU A 316 3.22 -0.42 18.00
N VAL A 317 2.74 -0.37 19.25
CA VAL A 317 1.39 -0.86 19.58
C VAL A 317 0.30 -0.07 18.84
N PRO A 318 0.32 1.28 18.82
CA PRO A 318 -0.64 2.05 18.01
C PRO A 318 -0.59 1.69 16.53
N LEU A 319 0.60 1.42 15.96
CA LEU A 319 0.75 1.03 14.55
C LEU A 319 0.16 -0.36 14.27
N ALA A 320 0.28 -1.32 15.21
CA ALA A 320 -0.40 -2.61 15.08
C ALA A 320 -1.93 -2.45 15.08
N PHE A 321 -2.48 -1.57 15.91
CA PHE A 321 -3.91 -1.25 15.88
C PHE A 321 -4.30 -0.53 14.58
N THR A 322 -3.47 0.35 14.04
CA THR A 322 -3.70 0.99 12.74
C THR A 322 -3.78 -0.07 11.63
N ALA A 323 -2.84 -1.02 11.61
CA ALA A 323 -2.87 -2.14 10.66
C ALA A 323 -4.14 -2.98 10.82
N SER A 324 -4.51 -3.31 12.05
CA SER A 324 -5.65 -4.18 12.35
C SER A 324 -7.02 -3.52 12.11
N LEU A 325 -7.18 -2.26 12.46
CA LEU A 325 -8.47 -1.55 12.39
C LEU A 325 -8.68 -0.83 11.05
N ALA A 326 -7.64 -0.27 10.46
CA ALA A 326 -7.71 0.50 9.22
C ALA A 326 -7.07 -0.21 8.01
N SER A 327 -6.48 -1.40 8.21
CA SER A 327 -5.77 -2.16 7.16
C SER A 327 -4.57 -1.42 6.56
N ILE A 328 -4.01 -0.42 7.26
CA ILE A 328 -2.86 0.39 6.85
C ILE A 328 -1.63 -0.20 7.52
N THR A 329 -0.80 -0.88 6.76
CA THR A 329 0.35 -1.65 7.26
C THR A 329 1.70 -1.01 6.94
N GLU A 330 1.72 -0.10 5.99
CA GLU A 330 2.92 0.54 5.44
C GLU A 330 3.85 1.11 6.52
N PRO A 331 3.37 1.76 7.59
CA PRO A 331 4.26 2.30 8.62
C PRO A 331 5.09 1.23 9.34
N LEU A 332 4.51 0.05 9.57
CA LEU A 332 5.23 -1.09 10.16
C LEU A 332 6.08 -1.81 9.12
N ASP A 333 5.53 -2.05 7.93
CA ASP A 333 6.21 -2.77 6.84
C ASP A 333 7.51 -2.08 6.44
N PHE A 334 7.46 -0.79 6.20
CA PHE A 334 8.65 -0.02 5.83
C PHE A 334 9.69 0.07 6.93
N MET A 335 9.29 -0.05 8.21
CA MET A 335 10.24 -0.01 9.32
C MET A 335 11.25 -1.17 9.25
N PHE A 336 10.82 -2.37 8.88
CA PHE A 336 11.71 -3.54 8.86
C PHE A 336 12.09 -4.03 7.47
N CYS A 337 11.35 -3.71 6.40
CA CYS A 337 11.71 -4.18 5.06
C CYS A 337 13.09 -3.67 4.60
N PHE A 338 13.44 -2.43 4.93
CA PHE A 338 14.72 -1.83 4.54
C PHE A 338 15.83 -2.06 5.57
N THR A 339 15.48 -2.17 6.86
CA THR A 339 16.47 -2.34 7.94
C THR A 339 16.84 -3.80 8.16
N ALA A 340 15.91 -4.72 7.93
CA ALA A 340 16.06 -6.14 8.15
C ALA A 340 15.35 -6.98 7.07
N PRO A 341 15.90 -7.05 5.83
CA PRO A 341 15.25 -7.73 4.71
C PRO A 341 14.89 -9.19 4.97
N ILE A 342 15.62 -9.87 5.85
CA ILE A 342 15.31 -11.26 6.23
C ILE A 342 13.96 -11.37 6.96
N LEU A 343 13.62 -10.37 7.80
CA LEU A 343 12.31 -10.32 8.45
C LEU A 343 11.21 -10.04 7.43
N TRP A 344 11.52 -9.24 6.41
CA TRP A 344 10.62 -8.94 5.32
C TRP A 344 10.24 -10.20 4.51
N VAL A 345 11.25 -10.98 4.11
CA VAL A 345 11.01 -12.25 3.41
C VAL A 345 10.22 -13.22 4.28
N ALA A 346 10.58 -13.34 5.57
CA ALA A 346 9.86 -14.18 6.51
C ALA A 346 8.39 -13.74 6.68
N HIS A 347 8.15 -12.41 6.74
CA HIS A 347 6.80 -11.85 6.77
C HIS A 347 5.97 -12.27 5.56
N ALA A 348 6.51 -12.09 4.36
CA ALA A 348 5.84 -12.49 3.13
C ALA A 348 5.55 -14.00 3.07
N CYS A 349 6.50 -14.83 3.48
CA CYS A 349 6.33 -16.30 3.54
C CYS A 349 5.24 -16.71 4.54
N ILE A 350 5.24 -16.15 5.75
CA ILE A 350 4.23 -16.45 6.77
C ILE A 350 2.85 -16.01 6.27
N SER A 351 2.73 -14.83 5.67
CA SER A 351 1.47 -14.36 5.12
C SER A 351 0.91 -15.31 4.05
N GLY A 352 1.73 -15.69 3.08
CA GLY A 352 1.34 -16.65 2.04
C GLY A 352 0.92 -18.01 2.61
N LEU A 353 1.68 -18.53 3.59
CA LEU A 353 1.36 -19.80 4.26
C LEU A 353 -0.02 -19.75 4.93
N PHE A 354 -0.34 -18.67 5.67
CA PHE A 354 -1.61 -18.58 6.38
C PHE A 354 -2.81 -18.41 5.44
N ILE A 355 -2.64 -17.82 4.25
CA ILE A 355 -3.68 -17.80 3.21
C ILE A 355 -4.00 -19.23 2.75
N VAL A 356 -2.98 -20.06 2.56
CA VAL A 356 -3.17 -21.47 2.19
C VAL A 356 -3.84 -22.26 3.35
N LEU A 357 -3.44 -22.01 4.60
CA LEU A 357 -4.08 -22.65 5.75
C LEU A 357 -5.56 -22.27 5.87
N LEU A 358 -5.93 -21.00 5.68
CA LEU A 358 -7.33 -20.58 5.67
C LEU A 358 -8.13 -21.34 4.61
N HIS A 359 -7.57 -21.53 3.43
CA HIS A 359 -8.22 -22.29 2.36
C HIS A 359 -8.35 -23.78 2.72
N ILE A 360 -7.29 -24.43 3.20
CA ILE A 360 -7.30 -25.87 3.58
C ILE A 360 -8.32 -26.13 4.69
N PHE A 361 -8.47 -25.21 5.63
CA PHE A 361 -9.41 -25.36 6.74
C PHE A 361 -10.82 -24.82 6.39
N HIS A 362 -11.09 -24.55 5.11
CA HIS A 362 -12.41 -24.07 4.61
C HIS A 362 -12.95 -22.88 5.42
N VAL A 363 -12.09 -21.92 5.70
CA VAL A 363 -12.50 -20.67 6.33
C VAL A 363 -13.09 -19.77 5.24
N THR A 364 -14.32 -19.34 5.40
CA THR A 364 -14.99 -18.40 4.47
C THR A 364 -15.35 -17.09 5.14
N GLY A 365 -14.70 -16.82 6.28
CA GLY A 365 -14.96 -15.64 7.10
C GLY A 365 -14.27 -14.38 6.58
N PHE A 366 -14.81 -13.24 7.00
CA PHE A 366 -14.28 -11.91 6.68
C PHE A 366 -12.96 -11.65 7.40
N THR A 367 -11.97 -11.14 6.68
CA THR A 367 -10.62 -10.87 7.18
C THR A 367 -10.16 -9.43 6.93
N THR A 368 -11.02 -8.56 6.42
CA THR A 368 -10.64 -7.24 5.90
C THR A 368 -10.03 -6.30 6.95
N ASN A 369 -10.60 -6.24 8.14
CA ASN A 369 -10.09 -5.53 9.31
C ASN A 369 -10.73 -6.11 10.59
N LEU A 370 -10.20 -5.76 11.76
CA LEU A 370 -10.63 -6.36 13.02
C LEU A 370 -12.13 -6.18 13.31
N LEU A 371 -12.65 -4.97 13.14
CA LEU A 371 -14.06 -4.69 13.40
C LEU A 371 -14.97 -5.39 12.39
N GLY A 372 -14.65 -5.26 11.10
CA GLY A 372 -15.38 -5.96 10.05
C GLY A 372 -15.32 -7.48 10.23
N SER A 373 -14.14 -8.03 10.55
CA SER A 373 -13.98 -9.45 10.83
C SER A 373 -14.90 -9.89 11.97
N VAL A 374 -14.86 -9.22 13.12
CA VAL A 374 -15.67 -9.63 14.28
C VAL A 374 -17.17 -9.48 13.99
N LEU A 375 -17.59 -8.32 13.52
CA LEU A 375 -19.02 -8.02 13.39
C LEU A 375 -19.68 -8.78 12.25
N MET A 376 -19.02 -8.86 11.09
CA MET A 376 -19.60 -9.57 9.93
C MET A 376 -19.57 -11.08 10.11
N ASN A 377 -18.52 -11.64 10.72
CA ASN A 377 -18.48 -13.07 11.00
C ASN A 377 -19.53 -13.49 12.04
N LEU A 378 -19.69 -12.71 13.11
CA LEU A 378 -20.73 -13.00 14.10
C LEU A 378 -22.13 -12.88 13.53
N SER A 379 -22.39 -11.89 12.68
CA SER A 379 -23.71 -11.69 12.06
C SER A 379 -24.02 -12.73 10.96
N ALA A 380 -23.01 -13.19 10.21
CA ALA A 380 -23.16 -14.21 9.19
C ALA A 380 -23.32 -15.64 9.78
N GLY A 381 -22.77 -15.88 10.98
CA GLY A 381 -22.82 -17.14 11.69
C GLY A 381 -21.64 -18.08 11.41
N ALA A 382 -21.38 -19.01 12.34
CA ALA A 382 -20.27 -19.94 12.24
C ALA A 382 -20.40 -20.93 11.09
N ASP A 383 -21.62 -21.34 10.79
CA ASP A 383 -21.90 -22.31 9.71
C ASP A 383 -21.54 -21.80 8.33
N LYS A 384 -21.60 -20.48 8.13
CA LYS A 384 -21.27 -19.84 6.83
C LYS A 384 -19.83 -19.37 6.75
N THR A 385 -19.21 -19.05 7.88
CA THR A 385 -17.91 -18.35 7.89
C THR A 385 -16.79 -19.17 8.43
N ASN A 386 -17.09 -20.23 9.19
CA ASN A 386 -16.10 -20.98 9.98
C ASN A 386 -15.19 -20.06 10.81
N TYR A 387 -15.76 -18.98 11.37
CA TYR A 387 -14.98 -18.00 12.14
C TYR A 387 -14.28 -18.57 13.40
N PRO A 388 -14.77 -19.63 14.05
CA PRO A 388 -14.02 -20.21 15.16
C PRO A 388 -12.63 -20.71 14.72
N THR A 389 -12.55 -21.37 13.56
CA THR A 389 -11.29 -21.80 12.95
C THR A 389 -10.45 -20.60 12.49
N LEU A 390 -11.10 -19.56 11.95
CA LEU A 390 -10.43 -18.29 11.58
C LEU A 390 -9.70 -17.69 12.77
N TYR A 391 -10.36 -17.54 13.92
CA TYR A 391 -9.73 -16.94 15.09
C TYR A 391 -8.69 -17.86 15.74
N LEU A 392 -8.85 -19.18 15.67
CA LEU A 392 -7.81 -20.12 16.08
C LEU A 392 -6.55 -19.95 15.22
N LEU A 393 -6.71 -19.88 13.90
CA LEU A 393 -5.60 -19.63 12.98
C LEU A 393 -4.99 -18.24 13.20
N ALA A 394 -5.77 -17.24 13.58
CA ALA A 394 -5.27 -15.91 13.93
C ALA A 394 -4.35 -15.96 15.16
N LEU A 395 -4.72 -16.67 16.21
CA LEU A 395 -3.86 -16.90 17.38
C LEU A 395 -2.59 -17.66 17.01
N CYS A 396 -2.71 -18.68 16.15
CA CYS A 396 -1.55 -19.39 15.61
C CYS A 396 -0.63 -18.47 14.81
N GLN A 397 -1.18 -17.59 13.97
CA GLN A 397 -0.40 -16.65 13.19
C GLN A 397 0.36 -15.66 14.09
N ILE A 398 -0.29 -15.11 15.11
CA ILE A 398 0.35 -14.22 16.09
C ILE A 398 1.52 -14.93 16.77
N ALA A 399 1.32 -16.19 17.21
CA ALA A 399 2.36 -16.99 17.83
C ALA A 399 3.53 -17.30 16.88
N VAL A 400 3.24 -17.68 15.63
CA VAL A 400 4.26 -17.96 14.60
C VAL A 400 5.08 -16.69 14.32
N TYR A 401 4.44 -15.55 14.13
CA TYR A 401 5.16 -14.27 13.94
C TYR A 401 6.05 -13.95 15.15
N PHE A 402 5.51 -14.07 16.35
CA PHE A 402 6.28 -13.80 17.56
C PHE A 402 7.53 -14.67 17.64
N VAL A 403 7.39 -15.98 17.44
CA VAL A 403 8.49 -16.94 17.53
C VAL A 403 9.51 -16.71 16.42
N VAL A 404 9.06 -16.68 15.15
CA VAL A 404 9.96 -16.55 13.98
C VAL A 404 10.72 -15.21 14.02
N PHE A 405 10.04 -14.11 14.28
CA PHE A 405 10.70 -12.80 14.38
C PHE A 405 11.67 -12.73 15.55
N THR A 406 11.30 -13.27 16.72
CA THR A 406 12.20 -13.33 17.88
C THR A 406 13.47 -14.14 17.56
N LEU A 407 13.32 -15.29 16.90
CA LEU A 407 14.45 -16.14 16.52
C LEU A 407 15.34 -15.44 15.50
N LEU A 408 14.78 -14.85 14.46
CA LEU A 408 15.54 -14.15 13.42
C LEU A 408 16.26 -12.90 13.98
N ILE A 409 15.60 -12.09 14.80
CA ILE A 409 16.20 -10.92 15.45
C ILE A 409 17.42 -11.34 16.27
N LYS A 410 17.29 -12.40 17.06
CA LYS A 410 18.40 -12.91 17.91
C LYS A 410 19.49 -13.57 17.09
N ALA A 411 19.14 -14.43 16.10
CA ALA A 411 20.11 -15.15 15.29
C ALA A 411 20.99 -14.24 14.43
N PHE A 412 20.41 -13.18 13.89
CA PHE A 412 21.13 -12.22 13.04
C PHE A 412 21.56 -10.95 13.79
N ASN A 413 21.36 -10.90 15.11
CA ASN A 413 21.68 -9.74 15.95
C ASN A 413 21.16 -8.42 15.38
N LEU A 414 19.90 -8.42 14.96
CA LEU A 414 19.28 -7.27 14.30
C LEU A 414 19.02 -6.16 15.33
N HIS A 415 19.33 -4.92 14.95
CA HIS A 415 18.98 -3.78 15.77
C HIS A 415 17.46 -3.56 15.72
N THR A 416 16.82 -3.64 16.88
CA THR A 416 15.39 -3.29 17.03
C THR A 416 15.25 -1.80 17.31
N PRO A 417 14.16 -1.16 16.87
CA PRO A 417 13.90 0.25 17.12
C PRO A 417 13.73 0.60 18.61
#